data_174f1b0f7406fa429b2dfdacca284cf7
#
_entry.id   174f1b0f7406fa429b2dfdacca284cf7
#
_cell.length_a   1.000
_cell.length_b   1.000
_cell.length_c   1.000
_cell.angle_alpha   90.00
_cell.angle_beta   90.00
_cell.angle_gamma   90.00
#
_symmetry.space_group_name_H-M   'P 1'
#
loop_
_entity.id
_entity.type
_entity.pdbx_description
1 polymer ?
#
loop_
_entity_poly.entity_id
_entity_poly.type
_entity_poly.pdbx_seq_one_letter_code
_entity_poly.pdbx_strand_id
1 'polypeptide(L)'
;MKKNIIITGGLGYIGTEICKIYSGISWNNHITVIDNKFTSERVNQLSNWGIKFIEADILNSEIIKKYIKEANVIHHLAGITDVPRTKSESDKDQDELIKKVAEVGTQNILDHMNKNAKIIFPSTHVIFEGLKNIKFNISENEQPIPVLSYGISKYVNEKQIKDSGKNYIILRLGSVYGYSNDSTRTNIMTNFFSKSASQNKTLKLFAEGKQLKSLVPLTDVARCFKFMEERDDINSEIYNLSKETVTVKEVALICKKYKKNILIESTKDDVPNLGFSLSNEKLLRTGFNFLYSLEESIKEMIKKWSNEIITQDLEYIKKGEKEYIDKRGKISNFELPEPINLIGLIDSKKGTIRANHY
;
A
#
# COMPACT_ATOMS: atom_id res chain seq x y z
N MET A 1 -11.75 19.49 -20.56
CA MET A 1 -11.81 20.27 -19.28
C MET A 1 -10.85 19.66 -18.29
N LYS A 2 -10.24 20.48 -17.43
CA LYS A 2 -9.42 19.97 -16.32
C LYS A 2 -10.34 19.26 -15.31
N LYS A 3 -9.94 18.06 -14.86
CA LYS A 3 -10.68 17.32 -13.83
C LYS A 3 -10.13 17.67 -12.44
N ASN A 4 -11.01 17.78 -11.45
CA ASN A 4 -10.65 17.84 -10.03
C ASN A 4 -10.59 16.42 -9.48
N ILE A 5 -9.41 15.95 -9.13
CA ILE A 5 -9.15 14.60 -8.63
C ILE A 5 -8.78 14.67 -7.17
N ILE A 6 -9.49 13.96 -6.34
CA ILE A 6 -9.19 13.83 -4.91
C ILE A 6 -8.64 12.44 -4.65
N ILE A 7 -7.54 12.38 -3.89
CA ILE A 7 -6.93 11.13 -3.45
C ILE A 7 -6.92 11.14 -1.92
N THR A 8 -7.82 10.40 -1.28
CA THR A 8 -7.78 10.25 0.19
C THR A 8 -6.80 9.13 0.55
N GLY A 9 -6.01 9.31 1.61
CA GLY A 9 -4.96 8.35 1.97
C GLY A 9 -3.77 8.36 0.98
N GLY A 10 -3.50 9.52 0.37
CA GLY A 10 -2.50 9.65 -0.69
C GLY A 10 -1.06 9.50 -0.22
N LEU A 11 -0.78 9.63 1.10
CA LEU A 11 0.53 9.36 1.68
C LEU A 11 0.75 7.87 2.04
N GLY A 12 -0.25 7.02 1.80
CA GLY A 12 -0.16 5.58 2.01
C GLY A 12 0.59 4.85 0.87
N TYR A 13 0.76 3.54 1.03
CA TYR A 13 1.53 2.68 0.11
C TYR A 13 1.02 2.73 -1.34
N ILE A 14 -0.28 2.54 -1.56
CA ILE A 14 -0.91 2.63 -2.90
C ILE A 14 -1.05 4.09 -3.32
N GLY A 15 -1.44 4.98 -2.39
CA GLY A 15 -1.65 6.39 -2.67
C GLY A 15 -0.42 7.09 -3.20
N THR A 16 0.75 6.81 -2.63
CA THR A 16 2.04 7.33 -3.10
C THR A 16 2.30 6.94 -4.56
N GLU A 17 2.07 5.69 -4.95
CA GLU A 17 2.30 5.25 -6.33
C GLU A 17 1.27 5.84 -7.32
N ILE A 18 0.02 6.04 -6.89
CA ILE A 18 -0.95 6.78 -7.71
C ILE A 18 -0.50 8.22 -7.90
N CYS A 19 -0.09 8.91 -6.84
CA CYS A 19 0.44 10.28 -6.92
C CYS A 19 1.65 10.37 -7.87
N LYS A 20 2.53 9.37 -7.86
CA LYS A 20 3.68 9.29 -8.76
C LYS A 20 3.28 9.20 -10.23
N ILE A 21 2.20 8.50 -10.58
CA ILE A 21 1.68 8.49 -11.96
C ILE A 21 1.28 9.89 -12.40
N TYR A 22 0.71 10.69 -11.51
CA TYR A 22 0.32 12.06 -11.82
C TYR A 22 1.50 13.03 -11.88
N SER A 23 2.67 12.70 -11.33
CA SER A 23 3.83 13.62 -11.30
C SER A 23 4.25 14.13 -12.69
N GLY A 24 4.02 13.34 -13.74
CA GLY A 24 4.31 13.74 -15.13
C GLY A 24 3.16 14.44 -15.85
N ILE A 25 1.95 14.44 -15.30
CA ILE A 25 0.73 14.92 -15.98
C ILE A 25 -0.17 15.81 -15.11
N SER A 26 0.26 16.16 -13.91
CA SER A 26 -0.52 16.92 -12.94
C SER A 26 -1.00 18.29 -13.44
N TRP A 27 -0.24 18.93 -14.33
CA TRP A 27 -0.58 20.21 -14.92
C TRP A 27 -1.86 20.18 -15.81
N ASN A 28 -2.30 19.00 -16.23
CA ASN A 28 -3.55 18.81 -16.98
C ASN A 28 -4.79 18.71 -16.08
N ASN A 29 -4.61 18.39 -14.78
CA ASN A 29 -5.70 18.21 -13.82
C ASN A 29 -5.37 18.93 -12.49
N HIS A 30 -6.39 19.18 -11.67
CA HIS A 30 -6.22 19.65 -10.30
C HIS A 30 -6.26 18.44 -9.37
N ILE A 31 -5.11 18.05 -8.82
CA ILE A 31 -4.99 16.90 -7.95
C ILE A 31 -4.79 17.36 -6.51
N THR A 32 -5.61 16.84 -5.61
CA THR A 32 -5.51 17.13 -4.18
C THR A 32 -5.47 15.81 -3.40
N VAL A 33 -4.43 15.67 -2.59
CA VAL A 33 -4.31 14.58 -1.62
C VAL A 33 -4.89 15.05 -0.28
N ILE A 34 -5.71 14.20 0.34
CA ILE A 34 -6.22 14.35 1.70
C ILE A 34 -5.70 13.18 2.53
N ASP A 35 -4.96 13.47 3.59
CA ASP A 35 -4.45 12.45 4.53
C ASP A 35 -4.42 13.03 5.94
N ASN A 36 -4.65 12.19 6.95
CA ASN A 36 -4.57 12.61 8.35
C ASN A 36 -3.16 12.48 8.95
N LYS A 37 -2.21 11.99 8.15
CA LYS A 37 -0.79 11.91 8.50
C LYS A 37 -0.03 13.01 7.78
N PHE A 38 0.90 13.62 8.47
CA PHE A 38 1.85 14.56 7.88
C PHE A 38 3.25 13.94 7.88
N THR A 39 3.86 13.87 6.72
CA THR A 39 5.27 13.50 6.55
C THR A 39 5.91 14.52 5.64
N SER A 40 6.78 15.38 6.19
CA SER A 40 7.34 16.54 5.48
C SER A 40 7.96 16.21 4.13
N GLU A 41 8.74 15.14 4.07
CA GLU A 41 9.40 14.70 2.83
C GLU A 41 8.39 14.35 1.73
N ARG A 42 7.30 13.64 2.08
CA ARG A 42 6.25 13.27 1.12
C ARG A 42 5.41 14.46 0.70
N VAL A 43 5.10 15.35 1.63
CA VAL A 43 4.35 16.57 1.31
C VAL A 43 5.17 17.46 0.38
N ASN A 44 6.48 17.60 0.61
CA ASN A 44 7.38 18.29 -0.31
C ASN A 44 7.44 17.61 -1.68
N GLN A 45 7.47 16.28 -1.72
CA GLN A 45 7.43 15.53 -2.97
C GLN A 45 6.13 15.76 -3.74
N LEU A 46 4.96 15.76 -3.07
CA LEU A 46 3.68 16.09 -3.69
C LEU A 46 3.70 17.52 -4.27
N SER A 47 4.24 18.48 -3.53
CA SER A 47 4.40 19.86 -4.00
C SER A 47 5.27 19.94 -5.26
N ASN A 48 6.40 19.23 -5.31
CA ASN A 48 7.26 19.14 -6.48
C ASN A 48 6.56 18.50 -7.69
N TRP A 49 5.57 17.64 -7.46
CA TRP A 49 4.73 17.05 -8.49
C TRP A 49 3.53 17.91 -8.89
N GLY A 50 3.37 19.10 -8.30
CA GLY A 50 2.23 19.97 -8.53
C GLY A 50 0.92 19.44 -7.94
N ILE A 51 1.00 18.59 -6.92
CA ILE A 51 -0.13 17.99 -6.22
C ILE A 51 -0.36 18.74 -4.90
N LYS A 52 -1.57 19.21 -4.69
CA LYS A 52 -1.96 19.90 -3.45
C LYS A 52 -2.12 18.88 -2.32
N PHE A 53 -1.59 19.19 -1.14
CA PHE A 53 -1.80 18.42 0.09
C PHE A 53 -2.72 19.14 1.05
N ILE A 54 -3.63 18.40 1.67
CA ILE A 54 -4.52 18.85 2.75
C ILE A 54 -4.41 17.83 3.89
N GLU A 55 -3.95 18.29 5.05
CA GLU A 55 -3.99 17.51 6.27
C GLU A 55 -5.41 17.52 6.82
N ALA A 56 -6.10 16.39 6.72
CA ALA A 56 -7.45 16.23 7.25
C ALA A 56 -7.82 14.77 7.44
N ASP A 57 -8.63 14.51 8.46
CA ASP A 57 -9.21 13.19 8.71
C ASP A 57 -10.55 13.06 7.97
N ILE A 58 -10.77 11.91 7.30
CA ILE A 58 -12.03 11.61 6.63
C ILE A 58 -13.22 11.51 7.60
N LEU A 59 -12.95 11.36 8.89
CA LEU A 59 -13.97 11.44 9.94
C LEU A 59 -14.46 12.87 10.18
N ASN A 60 -13.71 13.88 9.76
CA ASN A 60 -14.13 15.28 9.87
C ASN A 60 -14.91 15.72 8.62
N SER A 61 -16.20 15.45 8.65
CA SER A 61 -17.15 15.71 7.55
C SER A 61 -17.10 17.18 7.06
N GLU A 62 -17.03 18.16 7.98
CA GLU A 62 -17.06 19.58 7.62
C GLU A 62 -15.80 20.06 6.88
N ILE A 63 -14.65 19.45 7.18
CA ILE A 63 -13.40 19.78 6.48
C ILE A 63 -13.41 19.14 5.09
N ILE A 64 -13.68 17.84 5.00
CA ILE A 64 -13.60 17.11 3.73
C ILE A 64 -14.65 17.56 2.72
N LYS A 65 -15.84 17.95 3.17
CA LYS A 65 -16.92 18.48 2.35
C LYS A 65 -16.47 19.59 1.38
N LYS A 66 -15.55 20.46 1.86
CA LYS A 66 -15.04 21.59 1.05
C LYS A 66 -14.32 21.13 -0.24
N TYR A 67 -13.72 19.93 -0.20
CA TYR A 67 -12.95 19.39 -1.32
C TYR A 67 -13.74 18.36 -2.11
N ILE A 68 -14.49 17.51 -1.42
CA ILE A 68 -15.19 16.37 -2.03
C ILE A 68 -16.32 16.83 -2.97
N LYS A 69 -17.05 17.91 -2.61
CA LYS A 69 -18.16 18.41 -3.43
C LYS A 69 -17.75 18.87 -4.85
N GLU A 70 -16.51 19.31 -5.01
CA GLU A 70 -15.96 19.81 -6.26
C GLU A 70 -15.23 18.72 -7.08
N ALA A 71 -15.12 17.50 -6.54
CA ALA A 71 -14.42 16.42 -7.19
C ALA A 71 -15.17 15.89 -8.42
N ASN A 72 -14.43 15.60 -9.49
CA ASN A 72 -14.90 14.81 -10.62
C ASN A 72 -14.58 13.32 -10.41
N VAL A 73 -13.44 13.02 -9.79
CA VAL A 73 -13.01 11.67 -9.45
C VAL A 73 -12.43 11.65 -8.03
N ILE A 74 -12.76 10.61 -7.30
CA ILE A 74 -12.26 10.37 -5.95
C ILE A 74 -11.60 9.00 -5.91
N HIS A 75 -10.29 8.96 -5.74
CA HIS A 75 -9.57 7.74 -5.35
C HIS A 75 -9.64 7.62 -3.84
N HIS A 76 -10.55 6.80 -3.34
CA HIS A 76 -10.81 6.70 -1.91
C HIS A 76 -9.97 5.58 -1.27
N LEU A 77 -8.70 5.90 -0.91
CA LEU A 77 -7.75 4.95 -0.32
C LEU A 77 -7.59 5.10 1.19
N ALA A 78 -8.08 6.21 1.78
CA ALA A 78 -8.00 6.41 3.22
C ALA A 78 -8.69 5.26 3.96
N GLY A 79 -7.99 4.68 4.92
CA GLY A 79 -8.46 3.57 5.73
C GLY A 79 -7.31 2.91 6.48
N ILE A 80 -7.64 2.19 7.53
CA ILE A 80 -6.66 1.44 8.31
C ILE A 80 -6.56 0.04 7.73
N THR A 81 -5.34 -0.34 7.33
CA THR A 81 -5.06 -1.66 6.77
C THR A 81 -4.21 -2.46 7.75
N ASP A 82 -4.82 -2.95 8.79
CA ASP A 82 -4.23 -3.92 9.70
C ASP A 82 -4.90 -5.26 9.50
N VAL A 83 -4.11 -6.26 9.11
CA VAL A 83 -4.58 -7.62 8.84
C VAL A 83 -3.78 -8.55 9.73
N PRO A 84 -4.29 -8.89 10.93
CA PRO A 84 -3.66 -9.88 11.79
C PRO A 84 -3.62 -11.24 11.07
N ARG A 85 -2.67 -12.09 11.44
CA ARG A 85 -2.55 -13.45 10.86
C ARG A 85 -3.70 -14.35 11.26
N THR A 86 -4.19 -14.15 12.48
CA THR A 86 -5.30 -14.92 13.07
C THR A 86 -6.23 -13.99 13.82
N LYS A 87 -7.48 -14.43 14.02
CA LYS A 87 -8.46 -13.68 14.80
C LYS A 87 -8.05 -13.48 16.27
N SER A 88 -7.22 -14.37 16.81
CA SER A 88 -6.71 -14.26 18.18
C SER A 88 -5.66 -13.16 18.36
N GLU A 89 -5.06 -12.67 17.27
CA GLU A 89 -4.13 -11.54 17.28
C GLU A 89 -4.85 -10.17 17.12
N SER A 90 -6.18 -10.18 16.96
CA SER A 90 -6.97 -8.94 16.83
C SER A 90 -7.05 -8.22 18.16
N ASP A 91 -6.82 -6.92 18.12
CA ASP A 91 -7.04 -5.98 19.22
C ASP A 91 -8.41 -5.33 19.05
N LYS A 92 -9.24 -5.32 20.11
CA LYS A 92 -10.61 -4.80 20.04
C LYS A 92 -10.66 -3.30 19.72
N ASP A 93 -9.78 -2.52 20.33
CA ASP A 93 -9.76 -1.07 20.13
C ASP A 93 -9.33 -0.77 18.68
N GLN A 94 -8.38 -1.53 18.16
CA GLN A 94 -7.95 -1.44 16.77
C GLN A 94 -9.05 -1.87 15.81
N ASP A 95 -9.79 -2.92 16.10
CA ASP A 95 -10.92 -3.41 15.31
C ASP A 95 -12.06 -2.37 15.24
N GLU A 96 -12.39 -1.74 16.38
CA GLU A 96 -13.38 -0.65 16.43
C GLU A 96 -12.93 0.58 15.65
N LEU A 97 -11.65 0.93 15.73
CA LEU A 97 -11.08 2.04 14.96
C LEU A 97 -11.10 1.75 13.46
N ILE A 98 -10.71 0.53 13.03
CA ILE A 98 -10.81 0.07 11.63
C ILE A 98 -12.24 0.24 11.13
N LYS A 99 -13.22 -0.26 11.88
CA LYS A 99 -14.63 -0.17 11.54
C LYS A 99 -15.10 1.29 11.45
N LYS A 100 -14.81 2.10 12.45
CA LYS A 100 -15.21 3.51 12.48
C LYS A 100 -14.65 4.30 11.29
N VAL A 101 -13.34 4.18 11.03
CA VAL A 101 -12.70 4.90 9.92
C VAL A 101 -13.26 4.42 8.58
N ALA A 102 -13.46 3.11 8.42
CA ALA A 102 -14.02 2.57 7.19
C ALA A 102 -15.47 3.03 6.98
N GLU A 103 -16.37 2.76 7.91
CA GLU A 103 -17.81 2.97 7.73
C GLU A 103 -18.18 4.46 7.73
N VAL A 104 -17.75 5.21 8.77
CA VAL A 104 -18.08 6.64 8.90
C VAL A 104 -17.30 7.47 7.88
N GLY A 105 -16.00 7.18 7.70
CA GLY A 105 -15.18 7.91 6.73
C GLY A 105 -15.68 7.75 5.30
N THR A 106 -16.03 6.52 4.88
CA THR A 106 -16.62 6.28 3.56
C THR A 106 -17.99 6.95 3.42
N GLN A 107 -18.83 6.90 4.45
CA GLN A 107 -20.12 7.56 4.42
C GLN A 107 -19.97 9.08 4.25
N ASN A 108 -19.05 9.71 4.97
CA ASN A 108 -18.77 11.14 4.81
C ASN A 108 -18.34 11.52 3.39
N ILE A 109 -17.57 10.66 2.71
CA ILE A 109 -17.22 10.87 1.29
C ILE A 109 -18.47 10.79 0.42
N LEU A 110 -19.28 9.75 0.58
CA LEU A 110 -20.48 9.52 -0.23
C LEU A 110 -21.53 10.62 -0.06
N ASP A 111 -21.73 11.13 1.16
CA ASP A 111 -22.70 12.18 1.47
C ASP A 111 -22.36 13.52 0.78
N HIS A 112 -21.07 13.78 0.61
CA HIS A 112 -20.61 15.06 0.07
C HIS A 112 -20.15 15.01 -1.39
N MET A 113 -19.97 13.82 -1.97
CA MET A 113 -19.52 13.74 -3.36
C MET A 113 -20.64 14.15 -4.33
N ASN A 114 -20.24 14.86 -5.39
CA ASN A 114 -21.13 15.23 -6.48
C ASN A 114 -21.76 13.97 -7.12
N LYS A 115 -23.03 14.07 -7.51
CA LYS A 115 -23.75 12.97 -8.17
C LYS A 115 -23.09 12.50 -9.49
N ASN A 116 -22.38 13.39 -10.16
CA ASN A 116 -21.70 13.10 -11.42
C ASN A 116 -20.22 12.68 -11.21
N ALA A 117 -19.74 12.68 -9.96
CA ALA A 117 -18.39 12.24 -9.67
C ALA A 117 -18.30 10.71 -9.67
N LYS A 118 -17.11 10.19 -9.99
CA LYS A 118 -16.78 8.77 -9.91
C LYS A 118 -15.93 8.51 -8.68
N ILE A 119 -16.31 7.52 -7.86
CA ILE A 119 -15.46 7.01 -6.79
C ILE A 119 -14.76 5.72 -7.24
N ILE A 120 -13.45 5.63 -7.05
CA ILE A 120 -12.65 4.42 -7.29
C ILE A 120 -12.11 3.95 -5.95
N PHE A 121 -12.53 2.75 -5.57
CA PHE A 121 -12.33 2.23 -4.21
C PHE A 121 -11.52 0.93 -4.21
N PRO A 122 -10.41 0.84 -3.45
CA PRO A 122 -9.68 -0.40 -3.24
C PRO A 122 -10.38 -1.25 -2.19
N SER A 123 -11.10 -2.26 -2.64
CA SER A 123 -11.50 -3.40 -1.82
C SER A 123 -10.35 -4.42 -1.75
N THR A 124 -10.60 -5.63 -1.30
CA THR A 124 -9.57 -6.61 -0.99
C THR A 124 -10.03 -8.03 -1.25
N HIS A 125 -9.08 -8.92 -1.57
CA HIS A 125 -9.32 -10.37 -1.59
C HIS A 125 -9.60 -10.96 -0.19
N VAL A 126 -9.25 -10.26 0.88
CA VAL A 126 -9.47 -10.69 2.28
C VAL A 126 -10.96 -10.93 2.58
N ILE A 127 -11.87 -10.36 1.79
CA ILE A 127 -13.31 -10.64 1.89
C ILE A 127 -13.68 -12.12 1.64
N PHE A 128 -12.76 -12.93 1.11
CA PHE A 128 -12.96 -14.36 0.85
C PHE A 128 -12.22 -15.29 1.82
N GLU A 129 -11.60 -14.76 2.89
CA GLU A 129 -10.81 -15.57 3.83
C GLU A 129 -11.61 -16.61 4.61
N GLY A 130 -12.93 -16.49 4.70
CA GLY A 130 -13.79 -17.45 5.34
C GLY A 130 -14.08 -18.70 4.51
N LEU A 131 -13.54 -18.82 3.30
CA LEU A 131 -13.66 -20.05 2.50
C LEU A 131 -12.93 -21.20 3.18
N LYS A 132 -13.64 -22.30 3.40
CA LYS A 132 -13.11 -23.49 4.10
C LYS A 132 -12.22 -24.35 3.21
N ASN A 133 -12.45 -24.34 1.91
CA ASN A 133 -11.72 -25.16 0.92
C ASN A 133 -11.01 -24.27 -0.08
N ILE A 134 -9.95 -24.79 -0.69
CA ILE A 134 -9.29 -24.13 -1.82
C ILE A 134 -10.32 -23.93 -2.92
N LYS A 135 -10.41 -22.68 -3.41
CA LYS A 135 -11.26 -22.33 -4.53
C LYS A 135 -10.45 -21.57 -5.57
N PHE A 136 -10.61 -21.95 -6.83
CA PHE A 136 -9.89 -21.35 -7.95
C PHE A 136 -10.82 -20.43 -8.75
N ASN A 137 -10.21 -19.40 -9.35
CA ASN A 137 -10.86 -18.50 -10.29
C ASN A 137 -12.15 -17.84 -9.74
N ILE A 138 -12.08 -17.36 -8.49
CA ILE A 138 -13.19 -16.65 -7.87
C ILE A 138 -13.50 -15.41 -8.70
N SER A 139 -14.71 -15.35 -9.24
CA SER A 139 -15.20 -14.19 -9.97
C SER A 139 -15.76 -13.12 -9.04
N GLU A 140 -16.08 -11.95 -9.59
CA GLU A 140 -16.67 -10.83 -8.86
C GLU A 140 -18.08 -11.12 -8.32
N ASN A 141 -18.76 -12.13 -8.90
CA ASN A 141 -20.11 -12.55 -8.49
C ASN A 141 -20.08 -13.50 -7.27
N GLU A 142 -18.91 -13.99 -6.88
CA GLU A 142 -18.79 -14.86 -5.71
C GLU A 142 -19.19 -14.12 -4.43
N GLN A 143 -19.97 -14.81 -3.58
CA GLN A 143 -20.40 -14.26 -2.30
C GLN A 143 -19.22 -14.13 -1.33
N PRO A 144 -18.91 -12.91 -0.86
CA PRO A 144 -17.88 -12.71 0.15
C PRO A 144 -18.22 -13.36 1.49
N ILE A 145 -17.19 -13.91 2.14
CA ILE A 145 -17.25 -14.51 3.49
C ILE A 145 -16.07 -13.93 4.30
N PRO A 146 -16.12 -12.64 4.68
CA PRO A 146 -15.05 -12.03 5.46
C PRO A 146 -15.08 -12.52 6.91
N VAL A 147 -13.91 -12.68 7.53
CA VAL A 147 -13.74 -13.16 8.92
C VAL A 147 -13.07 -12.10 9.78
N LEU A 148 -12.08 -11.41 9.26
CA LEU A 148 -11.31 -10.39 9.98
C LEU A 148 -11.97 -9.02 9.86
N SER A 149 -11.82 -8.19 10.87
CA SER A 149 -12.41 -6.83 10.94
C SER A 149 -12.11 -5.97 9.72
N TYR A 150 -10.88 -6.05 9.20
CA TYR A 150 -10.50 -5.38 7.95
C TYR A 150 -11.33 -5.85 6.75
N GLY A 151 -11.45 -7.16 6.54
CA GLY A 151 -12.24 -7.74 5.45
C GLY A 151 -13.73 -7.41 5.58
N ILE A 152 -14.27 -7.50 6.81
CA ILE A 152 -15.67 -7.15 7.12
C ILE A 152 -15.92 -5.68 6.76
N SER A 153 -15.06 -4.76 7.23
CA SER A 153 -15.18 -3.33 6.96
C SER A 153 -15.10 -3.00 5.47
N LYS A 154 -14.19 -3.63 4.74
CA LYS A 154 -14.08 -3.46 3.27
C LYS A 154 -15.35 -3.94 2.55
N TYR A 155 -15.93 -5.05 2.98
CA TYR A 155 -17.18 -5.55 2.40
C TYR A 155 -18.38 -4.65 2.75
N VAL A 156 -18.42 -4.09 3.95
CA VAL A 156 -19.43 -3.07 4.32
C VAL A 156 -19.28 -1.83 3.42
N ASN A 157 -18.04 -1.37 3.17
CA ASN A 157 -17.81 -0.25 2.25
C ASN A 157 -18.26 -0.56 0.81
N GLU A 158 -18.03 -1.79 0.29
CA GLU A 158 -18.58 -2.17 -1.02
C GLU A 158 -20.11 -2.00 -1.06
N LYS A 159 -20.83 -2.39 0.02
CA LYS A 159 -22.27 -2.20 0.10
C LYS A 159 -22.66 -0.73 0.18
N GLN A 160 -22.04 0.06 1.08
CA GLN A 160 -22.32 1.49 1.18
C GLN A 160 -22.17 2.20 -0.17
N ILE A 161 -21.07 1.91 -0.90
CA ILE A 161 -20.79 2.51 -2.20
C ILE A 161 -21.84 2.09 -3.24
N LYS A 162 -22.21 0.82 -3.31
CA LYS A 162 -23.23 0.31 -4.22
C LYS A 162 -24.59 0.93 -3.95
N ASP A 163 -24.97 1.01 -2.67
CA ASP A 163 -26.30 1.47 -2.23
C ASP A 163 -26.41 3.02 -2.29
N SER A 164 -25.29 3.74 -2.43
CA SER A 164 -25.27 5.19 -2.49
C SER A 164 -25.89 5.81 -3.75
N GLY A 165 -26.09 5.01 -4.80
CA GLY A 165 -26.55 5.49 -6.11
C GLY A 165 -25.52 6.36 -6.85
N LYS A 166 -24.26 6.42 -6.36
CA LYS A 166 -23.17 7.14 -7.02
C LYS A 166 -22.50 6.28 -8.09
N ASN A 167 -21.79 6.92 -9.02
CA ASN A 167 -20.96 6.21 -9.97
C ASN A 167 -19.69 5.69 -9.26
N TYR A 168 -19.40 4.41 -9.43
CA TYR A 168 -18.28 3.77 -8.72
C TYR A 168 -17.51 2.75 -9.55
N ILE A 169 -16.26 2.54 -9.18
CA ILE A 169 -15.45 1.37 -9.54
C ILE A 169 -14.88 0.79 -8.24
N ILE A 170 -15.16 -0.46 -7.99
CA ILE A 170 -14.59 -1.20 -6.85
C ILE A 170 -13.55 -2.17 -7.40
N LEU A 171 -12.30 -2.04 -6.90
CA LEU A 171 -11.19 -2.91 -7.25
C LEU A 171 -10.87 -3.84 -6.07
N ARG A 172 -11.20 -5.12 -6.18
CA ARG A 172 -10.84 -6.15 -5.19
C ARG A 172 -9.40 -6.57 -5.43
N LEU A 173 -8.50 -5.97 -4.66
CA LEU A 173 -7.06 -6.17 -4.82
C LEU A 173 -6.64 -7.55 -4.32
N GLY A 174 -5.83 -8.25 -5.10
CA GLY A 174 -4.97 -9.30 -4.61
C GLY A 174 -3.95 -8.77 -3.59
N SER A 175 -3.05 -9.60 -3.11
CA SER A 175 -1.96 -9.16 -2.23
C SER A 175 -1.00 -8.28 -3.03
N VAL A 176 -0.98 -6.98 -2.71
CA VAL A 176 -0.21 -5.97 -3.44
C VAL A 176 1.24 -6.04 -3.04
N TYR A 177 2.16 -6.20 -3.98
CA TYR A 177 3.59 -6.25 -3.72
C TYR A 177 4.37 -5.26 -4.58
N GLY A 178 5.50 -4.80 -4.06
CA GLY A 178 6.40 -3.88 -4.75
C GLY A 178 7.16 -2.99 -3.76
N TYR A 179 8.25 -2.40 -4.22
CA TYR A 179 9.01 -1.43 -3.46
C TYR A 179 8.42 -0.03 -3.66
N SER A 180 8.30 0.71 -2.56
CA SER A 180 8.03 2.14 -2.58
C SER A 180 8.99 2.83 -1.62
N ASN A 181 9.69 3.87 -2.06
CA ASN A 181 10.62 4.63 -1.23
C ASN A 181 9.91 5.31 -0.07
N ASP A 182 8.67 5.72 -0.30
CA ASP A 182 7.94 6.60 0.61
C ASP A 182 7.09 5.86 1.63
N SER A 183 6.58 4.67 1.27
CA SER A 183 5.65 3.93 2.12
C SER A 183 5.64 2.43 1.79
N THR A 184 6.69 1.72 2.16
CA THR A 184 6.76 0.27 1.88
C THR A 184 6.15 -0.55 3.00
N ARG A 185 5.14 -1.35 2.65
CA ARG A 185 4.54 -2.33 3.55
C ARG A 185 5.36 -3.61 3.58
N THR A 186 6.25 -3.71 4.57
CA THR A 186 7.15 -4.86 4.71
C THR A 186 6.49 -6.10 5.33
N ASN A 187 5.28 -5.99 5.85
CA ASN A 187 4.51 -7.11 6.43
C ASN A 187 3.76 -7.95 5.39
N ILE A 188 3.68 -7.51 4.13
CA ILE A 188 3.14 -8.31 3.04
C ILE A 188 4.13 -9.41 2.69
N MET A 189 3.68 -10.65 2.55
CA MET A 189 4.52 -11.85 2.40
C MET A 189 5.60 -11.69 1.32
N THR A 190 5.26 -11.24 0.14
CA THR A 190 6.22 -11.06 -0.98
C THR A 190 7.28 -10.01 -0.65
N ASN A 191 6.86 -8.87 -0.05
CA ASN A 191 7.75 -7.81 0.38
C ASN A 191 8.64 -8.31 1.54
N PHE A 192 8.05 -8.99 2.52
CA PHE A 192 8.77 -9.55 3.66
C PHE A 192 9.85 -10.56 3.23
N PHE A 193 9.54 -11.46 2.31
CA PHE A 193 10.51 -12.44 1.81
C PHE A 193 11.62 -11.76 1.02
N SER A 194 11.30 -10.79 0.17
CA SER A 194 12.29 -10.04 -0.60
C SER A 194 13.24 -9.25 0.31
N LYS A 195 12.70 -8.59 1.35
CA LYS A 195 13.50 -7.87 2.35
C LYS A 195 14.35 -8.83 3.19
N SER A 196 13.78 -9.94 3.66
CA SER A 196 14.53 -10.96 4.39
C SER A 196 15.66 -11.56 3.56
N ALA A 197 15.39 -11.84 2.28
CA ALA A 197 16.39 -12.33 1.34
C ALA A 197 17.51 -11.30 1.11
N SER A 198 17.18 -10.00 0.98
CA SER A 198 18.18 -8.94 0.85
C SER A 198 19.15 -8.91 2.03
N GLN A 199 18.67 -9.28 3.22
CA GLN A 199 19.42 -9.36 4.48
C GLN A 199 20.07 -10.73 4.73
N ASN A 200 20.07 -11.64 3.76
CA ASN A 200 20.53 -13.02 3.87
C ASN A 200 19.88 -13.81 5.04
N LYS A 201 18.64 -13.46 5.41
CA LYS A 201 17.89 -14.15 6.46
C LYS A 201 17.21 -15.40 5.93
N THR A 202 17.02 -16.39 6.79
CA THR A 202 16.25 -17.61 6.49
C THR A 202 14.78 -17.25 6.21
N LEU A 203 14.22 -17.84 5.15
CA LEU A 203 12.80 -17.76 4.84
C LEU A 203 12.07 -18.96 5.47
N LYS A 204 11.09 -18.70 6.32
CA LYS A 204 10.28 -19.73 6.98
C LYS A 204 8.95 -19.92 6.23
N LEU A 205 8.66 -21.17 5.86
CA LEU A 205 7.43 -21.54 5.17
C LEU A 205 6.55 -22.37 6.11
N PHE A 206 5.38 -21.87 6.45
CA PHE A 206 4.35 -22.64 7.16
C PHE A 206 3.59 -23.52 6.17
N ALA A 207 3.07 -24.68 6.59
CA ALA A 207 2.41 -25.65 5.76
C ALA A 207 3.19 -25.96 4.45
N GLU A 208 4.51 -26.10 4.57
CA GLU A 208 5.42 -26.32 3.43
C GLU A 208 5.32 -25.27 2.31
N GLY A 209 4.73 -24.11 2.60
CA GLY A 209 4.52 -23.02 1.63
C GLY A 209 3.46 -23.33 0.58
N LYS A 210 2.51 -24.23 0.86
CA LYS A 210 1.45 -24.65 -0.09
C LYS A 210 0.35 -23.61 -0.28
N GLN A 211 0.28 -22.60 0.60
CA GLN A 211 -0.76 -21.57 0.53
C GLN A 211 -0.72 -20.82 -0.80
N LEU A 212 -1.88 -20.71 -1.43
CA LEU A 212 -2.08 -19.91 -2.63
C LEU A 212 -2.21 -18.41 -2.28
N LYS A 213 -1.59 -17.57 -3.08
CA LYS A 213 -1.67 -16.12 -2.99
C LYS A 213 -1.95 -15.51 -4.36
N SER A 214 -3.09 -14.84 -4.47
CA SER A 214 -3.39 -13.99 -5.62
C SER A 214 -2.63 -12.67 -5.46
N LEU A 215 -1.69 -12.41 -6.36
CA LEU A 215 -0.72 -11.32 -6.26
C LEU A 215 -0.97 -10.25 -7.33
N VAL A 216 -0.63 -9.00 -7.01
CA VAL A 216 -0.66 -7.89 -7.97
C VAL A 216 0.48 -6.91 -7.72
N PRO A 217 1.23 -6.49 -8.77
CA PRO A 217 2.28 -5.49 -8.65
C PRO A 217 1.72 -4.12 -8.26
N LEU A 218 2.35 -3.45 -7.30
CA LEU A 218 1.96 -2.12 -6.81
C LEU A 218 1.81 -1.09 -7.95
N THR A 219 2.76 -1.08 -8.87
CA THR A 219 2.72 -0.15 -10.01
C THR A 219 1.56 -0.45 -10.94
N ASP A 220 1.21 -1.73 -11.16
CA ASP A 220 0.03 -2.08 -11.96
C ASP A 220 -1.28 -1.73 -11.23
N VAL A 221 -1.30 -1.79 -9.89
CA VAL A 221 -2.45 -1.26 -9.12
C VAL A 221 -2.63 0.23 -9.41
N ALA A 222 -1.57 1.03 -9.27
CA ALA A 222 -1.65 2.47 -9.53
C ALA A 222 -2.07 2.77 -11.00
N ARG A 223 -1.53 2.01 -11.97
CA ARG A 223 -1.93 2.10 -13.38
C ARG A 223 -3.41 1.75 -13.59
N CYS A 224 -3.91 0.73 -12.89
CA CYS A 224 -5.33 0.35 -12.99
C CYS A 224 -6.26 1.44 -12.45
N PHE A 225 -5.90 2.08 -11.34
CA PHE A 225 -6.65 3.24 -10.82
C PHE A 225 -6.72 4.36 -11.85
N LYS A 226 -5.60 4.70 -12.49
CA LYS A 226 -5.55 5.71 -13.55
C LYS A 226 -6.33 5.29 -14.79
N PHE A 227 -6.21 4.04 -15.21
CA PHE A 227 -6.97 3.49 -16.34
C PHE A 227 -8.48 3.59 -16.10
N MET A 228 -8.97 3.20 -14.91
CA MET A 228 -10.39 3.27 -14.57
C MET A 228 -10.91 4.71 -14.43
N GLU A 229 -10.06 5.64 -14.04
CA GLU A 229 -10.38 7.07 -14.03
C GLU A 229 -10.70 7.60 -15.45
N GLU A 230 -9.95 7.14 -16.45
CA GLU A 230 -10.05 7.58 -17.83
C GLU A 230 -11.18 6.90 -18.62
N ARG A 231 -11.81 5.87 -18.08
CA ARG A 231 -12.86 5.08 -18.70
C ARG A 231 -14.25 5.60 -18.32
N ASP A 232 -14.73 6.61 -19.02
CA ASP A 232 -16.07 7.17 -18.79
C ASP A 232 -17.20 6.20 -19.21
N ASP A 233 -16.87 5.18 -20.00
CA ASP A 233 -17.77 4.09 -20.44
C ASP A 233 -17.93 2.97 -19.38
N ILE A 234 -17.10 2.95 -18.32
CA ILE A 234 -17.15 1.98 -17.24
C ILE A 234 -17.71 2.64 -15.97
N ASN A 235 -18.87 2.18 -15.54
CA ASN A 235 -19.58 2.77 -14.40
C ASN A 235 -20.28 1.69 -13.58
N SER A 236 -20.25 1.88 -12.25
CA SER A 236 -20.94 1.03 -11.27
C SER A 236 -20.55 -0.46 -11.36
N GLU A 237 -19.25 -0.70 -11.41
CA GLU A 237 -18.68 -2.02 -11.65
C GLU A 237 -17.69 -2.45 -10.54
N ILE A 238 -17.55 -3.76 -10.38
CA ILE A 238 -16.57 -4.39 -9.49
C ILE A 238 -15.62 -5.21 -10.35
N TYR A 239 -14.31 -5.13 -10.07
CA TYR A 239 -13.27 -5.90 -10.73
C TYR A 239 -12.31 -6.54 -9.73
N ASN A 240 -11.95 -7.78 -9.95
CA ASN A 240 -10.82 -8.39 -9.28
C ASN A 240 -9.51 -7.89 -9.91
N LEU A 241 -8.69 -7.25 -9.11
CA LEU A 241 -7.38 -6.76 -9.54
C LEU A 241 -6.28 -7.66 -8.97
N SER A 242 -6.05 -8.76 -9.64
CA SER A 242 -4.99 -9.74 -9.37
C SER A 242 -4.32 -10.12 -10.68
N LYS A 243 -3.01 -10.20 -10.71
CA LYS A 243 -2.28 -10.57 -11.93
C LYS A 243 -2.11 -12.08 -12.03
N GLU A 244 -1.61 -12.69 -10.97
CA GLU A 244 -1.21 -14.10 -10.96
C GLU A 244 -1.47 -14.73 -9.59
N THR A 245 -1.63 -16.04 -9.58
CA THR A 245 -1.73 -16.83 -8.34
C THR A 245 -0.56 -17.78 -8.25
N VAL A 246 0.17 -17.70 -7.14
CA VAL A 246 1.34 -18.53 -6.86
C VAL A 246 1.27 -19.06 -5.44
N THR A 247 2.05 -20.09 -5.15
CA THR A 247 2.25 -20.58 -3.79
C THR A 247 3.29 -19.72 -3.04
N VAL A 248 3.22 -19.70 -1.74
CA VAL A 248 4.24 -19.07 -0.87
C VAL A 248 5.63 -19.65 -1.15
N LYS A 249 5.71 -20.96 -1.44
CA LYS A 249 6.96 -21.65 -1.81
C LYS A 249 7.57 -21.11 -3.11
N GLU A 250 6.76 -20.87 -4.14
CA GLU A 250 7.26 -20.31 -5.41
C GLU A 250 7.88 -18.92 -5.19
N VAL A 251 7.26 -18.06 -4.37
CA VAL A 251 7.84 -16.75 -4.02
C VAL A 251 9.19 -16.90 -3.31
N ALA A 252 9.30 -17.84 -2.36
CA ALA A 252 10.56 -18.10 -1.67
C ALA A 252 11.66 -18.62 -2.62
N LEU A 253 11.30 -19.49 -3.59
CA LEU A 253 12.22 -20.00 -4.59
C LEU A 253 12.71 -18.89 -5.54
N ILE A 254 11.85 -17.94 -5.92
CA ILE A 254 12.27 -16.76 -6.69
C ILE A 254 13.27 -15.93 -5.86
N CYS A 255 13.00 -15.69 -4.58
CA CYS A 255 13.96 -14.99 -3.72
C CYS A 255 15.31 -15.71 -3.66
N LYS A 256 15.31 -17.06 -3.50
CA LYS A 256 16.52 -17.87 -3.48
C LYS A 256 17.30 -17.84 -4.80
N LYS A 257 16.62 -17.73 -5.94
CA LYS A 257 17.28 -17.57 -7.26
C LYS A 257 18.20 -16.36 -7.28
N TYR A 258 17.80 -15.24 -6.65
CA TYR A 258 18.58 -13.99 -6.62
C TYR A 258 19.49 -13.84 -5.39
N LYS A 259 19.26 -14.62 -4.32
CA LYS A 259 20.09 -14.71 -3.12
C LYS A 259 20.38 -16.17 -2.77
N LYS A 260 21.35 -16.75 -3.48
CA LYS A 260 21.65 -18.20 -3.44
C LYS A 260 21.96 -18.74 -2.04
N ASN A 261 22.51 -17.91 -1.16
CA ASN A 261 22.97 -18.33 0.17
C ASN A 261 21.86 -18.34 1.23
N ILE A 262 20.66 -17.85 0.95
CA ILE A 262 19.57 -17.91 1.92
C ILE A 262 19.09 -19.36 2.13
N LEU A 263 18.69 -19.65 3.36
CA LEU A 263 18.05 -20.90 3.71
C LEU A 263 16.52 -20.78 3.56
N ILE A 264 15.87 -21.84 3.14
CA ILE A 264 14.42 -21.98 3.16
C ILE A 264 14.11 -23.14 4.10
N GLU A 265 13.44 -22.84 5.20
CA GLU A 265 12.98 -23.81 6.19
C GLU A 265 11.47 -23.98 6.05
N SER A 266 11.02 -25.22 6.05
CA SER A 266 9.59 -25.56 5.96
C SER A 266 9.14 -26.24 7.23
N THR A 267 7.97 -25.82 7.73
CA THR A 267 7.27 -26.50 8.82
C THR A 267 6.03 -27.21 8.27
N LYS A 268 5.56 -28.22 9.01
CA LYS A 268 4.32 -28.95 8.70
C LYS A 268 3.11 -28.40 9.45
N ASP A 269 3.29 -27.27 10.14
CA ASP A 269 2.22 -26.64 10.91
C ASP A 269 0.99 -26.38 10.03
N ASP A 270 -0.17 -26.64 10.57
CA ASP A 270 -1.42 -26.33 9.91
C ASP A 270 -1.59 -24.81 9.79
N VAL A 271 -2.19 -24.40 8.69
CA VAL A 271 -2.57 -23.01 8.47
C VAL A 271 -4.10 -22.92 8.35
N PRO A 272 -4.70 -21.81 8.82
CA PRO A 272 -6.16 -21.67 8.84
C PRO A 272 -6.81 -21.74 7.45
N ASN A 273 -6.06 -21.37 6.42
CA ASN A 273 -6.55 -21.36 5.04
C ASN A 273 -5.39 -21.60 4.07
N LEU A 274 -5.58 -22.53 3.14
CA LEU A 274 -4.64 -22.80 2.04
C LEU A 274 -4.79 -21.81 0.88
N GLY A 275 -5.73 -20.87 0.97
CA GLY A 275 -5.89 -19.81 0.01
C GLY A 275 -6.88 -20.11 -1.11
N PHE A 276 -6.91 -19.18 -2.05
CA PHE A 276 -7.78 -19.22 -3.22
C PHE A 276 -7.16 -18.39 -4.34
N SER A 277 -7.69 -18.51 -5.56
CA SER A 277 -7.31 -17.65 -6.66
C SER A 277 -8.46 -16.77 -7.13
N LEU A 278 -8.14 -15.52 -7.49
CA LEU A 278 -9.09 -14.59 -8.11
C LEU A 278 -9.00 -14.71 -9.63
N SER A 279 -10.15 -14.71 -10.30
CA SER A 279 -10.21 -14.50 -11.75
C SER A 279 -10.07 -13.01 -12.05
N ASN A 280 -9.22 -12.66 -12.99
CA ASN A 280 -9.06 -11.29 -13.51
C ASN A 280 -9.64 -11.12 -14.93
N GLU A 281 -10.34 -12.09 -15.44
CA GLU A 281 -10.85 -12.09 -16.82
C GLU A 281 -11.74 -10.88 -17.11
N LYS A 282 -12.61 -10.51 -16.18
CA LYS A 282 -13.50 -9.34 -16.33
C LYS A 282 -12.69 -8.06 -16.49
N LEU A 283 -11.62 -7.87 -15.72
CA LEU A 283 -10.72 -6.73 -15.83
C LEU A 283 -10.00 -6.73 -17.18
N LEU A 284 -9.46 -7.87 -17.60
CA LEU A 284 -8.72 -7.97 -18.87
C LEU A 284 -9.61 -7.65 -20.08
N ARG A 285 -10.90 -8.01 -20.04
CA ARG A 285 -11.88 -7.67 -21.09
C ARG A 285 -12.10 -6.17 -21.25
N THR A 286 -11.73 -5.34 -20.26
CA THR A 286 -11.78 -3.87 -20.40
C THR A 286 -10.64 -3.32 -21.27
N GLY A 287 -9.66 -4.14 -21.61
CA GLY A 287 -8.43 -3.73 -22.30
C GLY A 287 -7.28 -3.37 -21.34
N PHE A 288 -7.47 -3.49 -20.03
CA PHE A 288 -6.36 -3.33 -19.09
C PHE A 288 -5.34 -4.47 -19.25
N ASN A 289 -4.06 -4.14 -19.20
CA ASN A 289 -2.98 -5.11 -19.25
C ASN A 289 -1.96 -4.87 -18.14
N PHE A 290 -1.47 -5.96 -17.55
CA PHE A 290 -0.39 -5.93 -16.57
C PHE A 290 0.96 -5.82 -17.28
N LEU A 291 1.88 -5.02 -16.73
CA LEU A 291 3.22 -4.80 -17.31
C LEU A 291 4.35 -5.41 -16.49
N TYR A 292 4.18 -5.53 -15.18
CA TYR A 292 5.26 -5.90 -14.27
C TYR A 292 5.18 -7.37 -13.88
N SER A 293 6.30 -8.10 -13.97
CA SER A 293 6.38 -9.50 -13.56
C SER A 293 6.73 -9.65 -12.07
N LEU A 294 6.28 -10.76 -11.46
CA LEU A 294 6.62 -11.08 -10.06
C LEU A 294 8.13 -11.24 -9.88
N GLU A 295 8.77 -11.95 -10.79
CA GLU A 295 10.20 -12.24 -10.72
C GLU A 295 11.05 -10.97 -10.79
N GLU A 296 10.78 -10.09 -11.76
CA GLU A 296 11.50 -8.81 -11.90
C GLU A 296 11.26 -7.89 -10.70
N SER A 297 10.04 -7.83 -10.20
CA SER A 297 9.70 -7.03 -9.01
C SER A 297 10.42 -7.54 -7.76
N ILE A 298 10.51 -8.87 -7.55
CA ILE A 298 11.28 -9.45 -6.43
C ILE A 298 12.76 -9.12 -6.58
N LYS A 299 13.33 -9.28 -7.78
CA LYS A 299 14.73 -8.91 -8.07
C LYS A 299 15.00 -7.46 -7.74
N GLU A 300 14.12 -6.55 -8.16
CA GLU A 300 14.23 -5.12 -7.89
C GLU A 300 14.16 -4.82 -6.39
N MET A 301 13.16 -5.40 -5.69
CA MET A 301 13.01 -5.26 -4.24
C MET A 301 14.25 -5.72 -3.48
N ILE A 302 14.78 -6.89 -3.80
CA ILE A 302 16.00 -7.41 -3.17
C ILE A 302 17.18 -6.46 -3.42
N LYS A 303 17.35 -5.94 -4.64
CA LYS A 303 18.41 -5.00 -4.97
C LYS A 303 18.29 -3.71 -4.16
N LYS A 304 17.11 -3.11 -4.12
CA LYS A 304 16.86 -1.85 -3.40
C LYS A 304 17.11 -1.99 -1.90
N TRP A 305 16.56 -3.03 -1.27
CA TRP A 305 16.78 -3.28 0.15
C TRP A 305 18.22 -3.71 0.48
N SER A 306 18.94 -4.36 -0.43
CA SER A 306 20.37 -4.63 -0.23
C SER A 306 21.19 -3.33 -0.19
N ASN A 307 20.80 -2.33 -0.97
CA ASN A 307 21.47 -1.02 -0.96
C ASN A 307 21.15 -0.23 0.33
N GLU A 308 19.91 -0.33 0.85
CA GLU A 308 19.56 0.29 2.14
C GLU A 308 20.38 -0.28 3.31
N ILE A 309 20.72 -1.58 3.27
CA ILE A 309 21.53 -2.21 4.31
C ILE A 309 22.94 -1.64 4.35
N ILE A 310 23.52 -1.32 3.20
CA ILE A 310 24.84 -0.71 3.13
C ILE A 310 24.87 0.63 3.89
N THR A 311 23.77 1.36 3.92
CA THR A 311 23.63 2.62 4.68
C THR A 311 23.27 2.40 6.16
N GLN A 312 22.83 1.22 6.55
CA GLN A 312 22.48 0.87 7.94
C GLN A 312 23.60 0.11 8.68
N ASP A 313 24.53 -0.51 7.95
CA ASP A 313 25.63 -1.26 8.52
C ASP A 313 26.80 -0.28 8.80
N LEU A 314 26.73 0.37 9.96
CA LEU A 314 27.70 1.38 10.42
C LEU A 314 29.14 0.84 10.52
N GLU A 315 29.35 -0.47 10.50
CA GLU A 315 30.69 -1.08 10.47
C GLU A 315 31.49 -0.78 9.20
N TYR A 316 30.80 -0.45 8.09
CA TYR A 316 31.44 -0.06 6.82
C TYR A 316 31.55 1.45 6.62
N ILE A 317 31.09 2.24 7.57
CA ILE A 317 31.09 3.68 7.48
C ILE A 317 32.28 4.22 8.31
N LYS A 318 33.22 4.88 7.64
CA LYS A 318 34.31 5.54 8.33
C LYS A 318 33.79 6.71 9.14
N LYS A 319 34.03 6.70 10.45
CA LYS A 319 33.67 7.80 11.33
C LYS A 319 34.42 9.07 10.92
N GLY A 320 33.71 10.15 10.64
CA GLY A 320 34.29 11.43 10.33
C GLY A 320 35.07 12.04 11.50
N GLU A 321 36.05 12.90 11.21
CA GLU A 321 37.01 13.40 12.18
C GLU A 321 36.44 14.29 13.29
N LYS A 322 35.18 14.79 13.16
CA LYS A 322 34.60 15.73 14.13
C LYS A 322 33.35 15.18 14.77
N GLU A 323 33.46 14.88 16.07
CA GLU A 323 32.31 14.70 16.96
C GLU A 323 32.03 16.01 17.73
N TYR A 324 30.78 16.39 17.79
CA TYR A 324 30.34 17.51 18.60
C TYR A 324 29.54 16.99 19.78
N ILE A 325 30.03 17.25 20.98
CA ILE A 325 29.38 16.81 22.23
C ILE A 325 29.09 18.06 23.07
N ASP A 326 27.87 18.24 23.47
CA ASP A 326 27.46 19.27 24.41
C ASP A 326 26.42 18.72 25.42
N LYS A 327 25.93 19.59 26.32
CA LYS A 327 24.93 19.23 27.34
C LYS A 327 23.61 18.70 26.76
N ARG A 328 23.34 18.92 25.47
CA ARG A 328 22.12 18.50 24.76
C ARG A 328 22.26 17.10 24.14
N GLY A 329 23.48 16.64 23.87
CA GLY A 329 23.77 15.34 23.29
C GLY A 329 24.99 15.33 22.39
N LYS A 330 25.03 14.40 21.45
CA LYS A 330 26.18 14.13 20.58
C LYS A 330 25.78 14.19 19.12
N ILE A 331 26.65 14.73 18.28
CA ILE A 331 26.57 14.66 16.80
C ILE A 331 27.80 13.90 16.34
N SER A 332 27.59 12.79 15.64
CA SER A 332 28.66 12.01 15.01
C SER A 332 28.49 12.04 13.50
N ASN A 333 29.57 12.39 12.79
CA ASN A 333 29.61 12.42 11.35
C ASN A 333 30.32 11.17 10.83
N PHE A 334 29.83 10.63 9.71
CA PHE A 334 30.38 9.46 9.04
C PHE A 334 30.62 9.76 7.59
N GLU A 335 31.76 9.36 7.08
CA GLU A 335 32.11 9.46 5.66
C GLU A 335 31.70 8.19 4.93
N LEU A 336 31.02 8.33 3.80
CA LEU A 336 30.66 7.24 2.92
C LEU A 336 31.47 7.27 1.64
N PRO A 337 31.90 6.11 1.12
CA PRO A 337 32.76 6.07 -0.05
C PRO A 337 32.08 6.63 -1.31
N GLU A 338 30.78 6.40 -1.54
CA GLU A 338 30.00 6.92 -2.67
C GLU A 338 28.53 6.48 -2.59
N PRO A 339 27.56 7.19 -3.15
CA PRO A 339 27.51 8.56 -3.70
C PRO A 339 27.28 9.63 -2.63
N ILE A 340 27.06 9.24 -1.36
CA ILE A 340 26.87 10.12 -0.22
C ILE A 340 28.18 10.19 0.55
N ASN A 341 28.79 11.36 0.63
CA ASN A 341 30.10 11.52 1.27
C ASN A 341 30.02 11.70 2.78
N LEU A 342 28.85 12.06 3.35
CA LEU A 342 28.70 12.31 4.77
C LEU A 342 27.32 11.92 5.28
N ILE A 343 27.28 11.18 6.37
CA ILE A 343 26.08 10.97 7.21
C ILE A 343 26.34 11.53 8.60
N GLY A 344 25.43 12.34 9.11
CA GLY A 344 25.43 12.81 10.49
C GLY A 344 24.39 12.05 11.32
N LEU A 345 24.82 11.50 12.45
CA LEU A 345 23.92 11.00 13.49
C LEU A 345 23.84 12.03 14.61
N ILE A 346 22.61 12.35 15.01
CA ILE A 346 22.34 13.28 16.11
C ILE A 346 21.66 12.51 17.24
N ASP A 347 22.35 12.34 18.34
CA ASP A 347 21.79 11.81 19.57
C ASP A 347 21.39 12.97 20.49
N SER A 348 20.12 13.04 20.85
CA SER A 348 19.57 14.17 21.61
C SER A 348 18.87 13.70 22.89
N LYS A 349 19.14 14.36 23.99
CA LYS A 349 18.42 14.12 25.25
C LYS A 349 16.96 14.55 25.13
N LYS A 350 16.05 13.82 25.77
CA LYS A 350 14.63 14.14 25.80
C LYS A 350 14.39 15.58 26.27
N GLY A 351 13.60 16.33 25.55
CA GLY A 351 13.24 17.72 25.90
C GLY A 351 14.21 18.80 25.40
N THR A 352 15.22 18.43 24.59
CA THR A 352 16.12 19.41 23.98
C THR A 352 15.63 19.83 22.60
N ILE A 353 15.77 21.13 22.27
CA ILE A 353 15.54 21.70 20.94
C ILE A 353 16.88 21.75 20.22
N ARG A 354 16.95 21.19 19.00
CA ARG A 354 18.11 21.28 18.12
C ARG A 354 17.71 21.91 16.79
N ALA A 355 18.65 22.70 16.24
CA ALA A 355 18.51 23.32 14.93
C ALA A 355 17.35 24.32 14.81
N ASN A 356 17.45 25.44 15.53
CA ASN A 356 16.78 26.69 15.11
C ASN A 356 17.58 27.29 13.92
N HIS A 357 17.33 26.77 12.72
CA HIS A 357 17.77 27.43 11.49
C HIS A 357 16.61 28.27 10.97
N TYR A 358 16.82 29.58 10.91
CA TYR A 358 15.97 30.53 10.18
C TYR A 358 16.26 30.43 8.68
#